data_00f0a33e1ebce69015ecd38958399ebd
#
_entry.id   00f0a33e1ebce69015ecd38958399ebd
#
_cell.length_a   1.000
_cell.length_b   1.000
_cell.length_c   1.000
_cell.angle_alpha   90.00
_cell.angle_beta   90.00
_cell.angle_gamma   90.00
#
_symmetry.space_group_name_H-M   'P 1'
#
loop_
_entity.id
_entity.type
_entity.pdbx_description
1 polymer ?
#
loop_
_entity_poly.entity_id
_entity_poly.type
_entity_poly.pdbx_seq_one_letter_code
_entity_poly.pdbx_strand_id
1 'polypeptide(L)'
;MIQNSQCEDADITIFTRSFFQQPADGRGRYQIFTERIFMAVPQDSPYARCESVRLKDFAHQNFISLSGSRSIRSICDRYCQHAGFTPNIIFESDSPDTVKNLIAGGLGVGFWPHYTWGQENMDQIVLLPISEPTCQRDLVVHLHRRAVEHAEAVDFFQFLSQYLLKLKGQKKK
;
A
#
# COMPACT_ATOMS: atom_id res chain seq x y z
N MET A 1 -9.10 8.73 15.62
CA MET A 1 -10.44 8.81 15.02
C MET A 1 -10.29 9.58 13.71
N ILE A 2 -10.13 8.88 12.58
CA ILE A 2 -10.06 9.52 11.26
C ILE A 2 -11.49 9.71 10.82
N GLN A 3 -11.92 10.97 10.76
CA GLN A 3 -13.25 11.35 10.30
C GLN A 3 -13.40 10.97 8.81
N ASN A 4 -14.21 9.96 8.56
CA ASN A 4 -14.68 9.55 7.24
C ASN A 4 -15.86 10.42 6.75
N SER A 5 -15.82 11.73 7.02
CA SER A 5 -16.95 12.64 6.81
C SER A 5 -17.09 13.18 5.38
N GLN A 6 -16.34 12.67 4.40
CA GLN A 6 -16.42 13.19 3.02
C GLN A 6 -17.07 12.24 1.99
N CYS A 7 -17.60 11.08 2.40
CA CYS A 7 -18.20 10.10 1.46
C CYS A 7 -19.57 9.58 1.92
N GLU A 8 -20.32 10.33 2.71
CA GLU A 8 -21.66 9.89 3.16
C GLU A 8 -22.64 9.70 2.00
N ASP A 9 -22.42 10.36 0.87
CA ASP A 9 -23.25 10.26 -0.34
C ASP A 9 -22.72 9.35 -1.45
N ALA A 10 -21.56 8.74 -1.28
CA ALA A 10 -21.01 7.83 -2.29
C ALA A 10 -21.72 6.47 -2.27
N ASP A 11 -22.05 5.94 -3.45
CA ASP A 11 -22.58 4.58 -3.61
C ASP A 11 -21.51 3.52 -3.42
N ILE A 12 -20.29 3.82 -3.85
CA ILE A 12 -19.11 2.96 -3.71
C ILE A 12 -17.98 3.76 -3.09
N THR A 13 -17.31 3.19 -2.10
CA THR A 13 -16.08 3.73 -1.54
C THR A 13 -14.93 2.75 -1.67
N ILE A 14 -13.73 3.28 -1.92
CA ILE A 14 -12.49 2.50 -1.92
C ILE A 14 -11.60 3.08 -0.83
N PHE A 15 -11.16 2.24 0.07
CA PHE A 15 -10.25 2.64 1.13
C PHE A 15 -9.23 1.56 1.44
N THR A 16 -8.17 1.93 2.13
CA THR A 16 -7.14 1.00 2.57
C THR A 16 -7.22 0.83 4.09
N ARG A 17 -6.97 -0.39 4.55
CA ARG A 17 -6.81 -0.68 5.97
C ARG A 17 -5.55 -1.49 6.23
N SER A 18 -5.01 -1.41 7.43
CA SER A 18 -3.97 -2.32 7.87
C SER A 18 -4.57 -3.67 8.23
N PHE A 19 -3.78 -4.73 8.13
CA PHE A 19 -4.18 -6.08 8.57
C PHE A 19 -4.64 -6.12 10.04
N PHE A 20 -4.21 -5.15 10.85
CA PHE A 20 -4.56 -5.05 12.27
C PHE A 20 -5.90 -4.37 12.56
N GLN A 21 -6.60 -3.89 11.54
CA GLN A 21 -7.90 -3.24 11.72
C GLN A 21 -9.04 -4.23 11.47
N GLN A 22 -10.03 -4.24 12.38
CA GLN A 22 -11.22 -5.06 12.20
C GLN A 22 -12.05 -4.64 10.98
N PRO A 23 -12.80 -5.56 10.32
CA PRO A 23 -13.72 -5.21 9.25
C PRO A 23 -14.74 -4.17 9.72
N ALA A 24 -15.14 -3.28 8.82
CA ALA A 24 -16.27 -2.40 9.06
C ALA A 24 -17.56 -3.22 9.30
N ASP A 25 -18.48 -2.65 10.04
CA ASP A 25 -19.72 -3.22 10.55
C ASP A 25 -20.70 -3.70 9.47
N GLY A 26 -20.41 -4.71 8.75
CA GLY A 26 -21.31 -5.60 8.00
C GLY A 26 -22.50 -5.03 7.21
N ARG A 27 -22.60 -3.70 6.98
CA ARG A 27 -23.70 -3.06 6.25
C ARG A 27 -23.32 -2.75 4.81
N GLY A 28 -23.71 -3.62 3.86
CA GLY A 28 -23.40 -3.49 2.45
C GLY A 28 -22.63 -4.69 1.90
N ARG A 29 -22.08 -4.58 0.68
CA ARG A 29 -21.22 -5.59 0.06
C ARG A 29 -19.79 -5.13 0.07
N TYR A 30 -18.87 -6.00 0.46
CA TYR A 30 -17.44 -5.72 0.52
C TYR A 30 -16.66 -6.70 -0.35
N GLN A 31 -15.67 -6.17 -1.05
CA GLN A 31 -14.63 -6.98 -1.65
C GLN A 31 -13.28 -6.52 -1.11
N ILE A 32 -12.46 -7.48 -0.67
CA ILE A 32 -11.16 -7.20 -0.04
C ILE A 32 -10.06 -7.79 -0.91
N PHE A 33 -9.05 -6.96 -1.19
CA PHE A 33 -7.84 -7.33 -1.94
C PHE A 33 -6.62 -7.06 -1.09
N THR A 34 -5.95 -8.11 -0.67
CA THR A 34 -4.69 -7.96 0.08
C THR A 34 -3.55 -7.69 -0.89
N GLU A 35 -2.83 -6.61 -0.66
CA GLU A 35 -1.66 -6.17 -1.40
C GLU A 35 -0.42 -6.28 -0.53
N ARG A 36 0.65 -6.89 -1.05
CA ARG A 36 1.96 -6.90 -0.37
C ARG A 36 2.64 -5.54 -0.52
N ILE A 37 3.39 -5.18 0.52
CA ILE A 37 4.24 -3.99 0.54
C ILE A 37 5.68 -4.48 0.53
N PHE A 38 6.45 -3.98 -0.43
CA PHE A 38 7.87 -4.29 -0.62
C PHE A 38 8.74 -3.19 -0.03
N MET A 39 10.00 -3.49 0.22
CA MET A 39 11.03 -2.48 0.45
C MET A 39 11.61 -2.08 -0.91
N ALA A 40 11.53 -0.80 -1.23
CA ALA A 40 12.19 -0.21 -2.39
C ALA A 40 13.57 0.30 -1.96
N VAL A 41 14.62 -0.16 -2.65
CA VAL A 41 16.00 0.24 -2.41
C VAL A 41 16.64 0.68 -3.72
N PRO A 42 17.68 1.56 -3.69
CA PRO A 42 18.46 1.88 -4.87
C PRO A 42 19.10 0.60 -5.48
N GLN A 43 19.32 0.59 -6.79
CA GLN A 43 19.91 -0.56 -7.48
C GLN A 43 21.34 -0.88 -7.02
N ASP A 44 22.08 0.11 -6.57
CA ASP A 44 23.45 -0.01 -6.02
C ASP A 44 23.47 -0.31 -4.50
N SER A 45 22.30 -0.44 -3.87
CA SER A 45 22.18 -0.79 -2.47
C SER A 45 22.81 -2.16 -2.17
N PRO A 46 23.49 -2.35 -1.02
CA PRO A 46 23.97 -3.66 -0.60
C PRO A 46 22.86 -4.71 -0.46
N TYR A 47 21.61 -4.27 -0.27
CA TYR A 47 20.43 -5.14 -0.18
C TYR A 47 19.91 -5.57 -1.56
N ALA A 48 20.28 -4.91 -2.66
CA ALA A 48 19.67 -5.12 -3.98
C ALA A 48 19.81 -6.56 -4.51
N ARG A 49 20.75 -7.33 -3.97
CA ARG A 49 20.99 -8.75 -4.35
C ARG A 49 20.31 -9.76 -3.42
N CYS A 50 19.58 -9.29 -2.42
CA CYS A 50 18.88 -10.17 -1.48
C CYS A 50 17.58 -10.69 -2.13
N GLU A 51 17.22 -11.95 -1.89
CA GLU A 51 15.93 -12.50 -2.30
C GLU A 51 14.76 -11.94 -1.44
N SER A 52 15.04 -11.62 -0.19
CA SER A 52 14.12 -10.99 0.75
C SER A 52 14.89 -10.29 1.86
N VAL A 53 14.21 -9.41 2.60
CA VAL A 53 14.82 -8.62 3.70
C VAL A 53 13.92 -8.66 4.94
N ARG A 54 14.52 -8.48 6.11
CA ARG A 54 13.77 -8.24 7.34
C ARG A 54 13.63 -6.74 7.54
N LEU A 55 12.45 -6.29 7.95
CA LEU A 55 12.20 -4.86 8.14
C LEU A 55 13.16 -4.23 9.16
N LYS A 56 13.52 -4.97 10.21
CA LYS A 56 14.47 -4.55 11.25
C LYS A 56 15.85 -4.20 10.70
N ASP A 57 16.28 -4.78 9.59
CA ASP A 57 17.59 -4.51 8.99
C ASP A 57 17.69 -3.07 8.44
N PHE A 58 16.54 -2.39 8.30
CA PHE A 58 16.43 -0.99 7.84
C PHE A 58 16.28 0.03 8.96
N ALA A 59 16.40 -0.36 10.23
CA ALA A 59 16.17 0.53 11.38
C ALA A 59 17.07 1.79 11.39
N HIS A 60 18.25 1.72 10.76
CA HIS A 60 19.22 2.83 10.68
C HIS A 60 19.26 3.50 9.31
N GLN A 61 18.36 3.13 8.39
CA GLN A 61 18.30 3.71 7.07
C GLN A 61 17.46 4.99 7.05
N ASN A 62 17.78 5.88 6.13
CA ASN A 62 16.92 7.02 5.80
C ASN A 62 15.72 6.53 4.98
N PHE A 63 14.52 7.01 5.32
CA PHE A 63 13.31 6.69 4.62
C PHE A 63 12.78 7.88 3.81
N ILE A 64 12.36 7.59 2.59
CA ILE A 64 11.57 8.47 1.74
C ILE A 64 10.13 7.93 1.77
N SER A 65 9.16 8.77 2.08
CA SER A 65 7.79 8.32 2.34
C SER A 65 6.75 9.19 1.65
N LEU A 66 5.53 8.67 1.55
CA LEU A 66 4.38 9.54 1.34
C LEU A 66 4.08 10.36 2.60
N SER A 67 3.43 11.50 2.41
CA SER A 67 3.08 12.41 3.51
C SER A 67 2.21 11.71 4.57
N GLY A 68 2.30 12.20 5.80
CA GLY A 68 1.62 11.63 6.96
C GLY A 68 0.08 11.58 6.86
N SER A 69 -0.52 12.37 5.95
CA SER A 69 -1.96 12.36 5.65
C SER A 69 -2.42 11.09 4.91
N ARG A 70 -1.51 10.34 4.31
CA ARG A 70 -1.81 9.13 3.54
C ARG A 70 -1.91 7.90 4.42
N SER A 71 -2.96 7.11 4.24
CA SER A 71 -3.20 5.87 4.99
C SER A 71 -2.06 4.86 4.89
N ILE A 72 -1.37 4.79 3.74
CA ILE A 72 -0.20 3.91 3.55
C ILE A 72 0.93 4.25 4.53
N ARG A 73 1.16 5.53 4.82
CA ARG A 73 2.19 5.97 5.76
C ARG A 73 1.92 5.40 7.15
N SER A 74 0.72 5.57 7.68
CA SER A 74 0.38 5.06 9.01
C SER A 74 0.46 3.53 9.12
N ILE A 75 0.19 2.82 8.01
CA ILE A 75 0.34 1.36 7.93
C ILE A 75 1.82 0.98 8.02
N CYS A 76 2.69 1.64 7.26
CA CYS A 76 4.13 1.38 7.26
C CYS A 76 4.77 1.71 8.60
N ASP A 77 4.40 2.84 9.22
CA ASP A 77 4.89 3.23 10.54
C ASP A 77 4.56 2.18 11.61
N ARG A 78 3.36 1.58 11.57
CA ARG A 78 2.99 0.48 12.48
C ARG A 78 3.84 -0.77 12.27
N TYR A 79 4.18 -1.11 11.03
CA TYR A 79 5.09 -2.22 10.76
C TYR A 79 6.49 -1.95 11.32
N CYS A 80 7.01 -0.73 11.17
CA CYS A 80 8.29 -0.35 11.76
C CYS A 80 8.25 -0.44 13.29
N GLN A 81 7.20 0.06 13.94
CA GLN A 81 7.00 -0.06 15.38
C GLN A 81 6.94 -1.52 15.84
N HIS A 82 6.27 -2.38 15.07
CA HIS A 82 6.22 -3.83 15.35
C HIS A 82 7.59 -4.50 15.19
N ALA A 83 8.42 -4.00 14.26
CA ALA A 83 9.81 -4.44 14.09
C ALA A 83 10.78 -3.82 15.11
N GLY A 84 10.28 -2.97 16.02
CA GLY A 84 11.03 -2.40 17.15
C GLY A 84 11.76 -1.10 16.84
N PHE A 85 11.36 -0.33 15.81
CA PHE A 85 11.97 0.96 15.51
C PHE A 85 10.96 1.98 14.96
N THR A 86 11.36 3.25 14.99
CA THR A 86 10.66 4.35 14.30
C THR A 86 11.48 4.73 13.08
N PRO A 87 10.89 4.79 11.87
CA PRO A 87 11.63 5.11 10.66
C PRO A 87 12.14 6.56 10.69
N ASN A 88 13.40 6.76 10.30
CA ASN A 88 13.96 8.10 10.11
C ASN A 88 13.51 8.66 8.76
N ILE A 89 12.39 9.39 8.74
CA ILE A 89 11.86 9.98 7.52
C ILE A 89 12.60 11.28 7.22
N ILE A 90 13.40 11.29 6.16
CA ILE A 90 14.15 12.47 5.74
C ILE A 90 13.43 13.29 4.67
N PHE A 91 12.48 12.69 3.96
CA PHE A 91 11.68 13.37 2.94
C PHE A 91 10.27 12.79 2.85
N GLU A 92 9.30 13.67 2.63
CA GLU A 92 7.90 13.30 2.40
C GLU A 92 7.38 13.95 1.12
N SER A 93 6.54 13.22 0.37
CA SER A 93 5.88 13.73 -0.83
C SER A 93 4.47 13.15 -0.93
N ASP A 94 3.58 13.86 -1.63
CA ASP A 94 2.26 13.35 -1.99
C ASP A 94 2.28 12.52 -3.30
N SER A 95 3.39 12.54 -4.03
CA SER A 95 3.58 11.83 -5.29
C SER A 95 4.43 10.56 -5.14
N PRO A 96 3.89 9.38 -5.49
CA PRO A 96 4.68 8.15 -5.56
C PRO A 96 5.88 8.24 -6.50
N ASP A 97 5.75 8.97 -7.63
CA ASP A 97 6.86 9.14 -8.57
C ASP A 97 8.02 9.95 -7.98
N THR A 98 7.71 10.98 -7.18
CA THR A 98 8.74 11.72 -6.45
C THR A 98 9.45 10.82 -5.45
N VAL A 99 8.71 10.01 -4.69
CA VAL A 99 9.29 9.01 -3.76
C VAL A 99 10.21 8.05 -4.50
N LYS A 100 9.75 7.52 -5.64
CA LYS A 100 10.54 6.62 -6.50
C LYS A 100 11.84 7.27 -6.95
N ASN A 101 11.78 8.49 -7.50
CA ASN A 101 12.95 9.17 -8.05
C ASN A 101 14.00 9.49 -6.97
N LEU A 102 13.56 9.84 -5.76
CA LEU A 102 14.46 10.09 -4.63
C LEU A 102 15.14 8.81 -4.13
N ILE A 103 14.41 7.68 -4.12
CA ILE A 103 15.00 6.37 -3.81
C ILE A 103 15.98 5.98 -4.90
N ALA A 104 15.62 6.12 -6.19
CA ALA A 104 16.51 5.87 -7.32
C ALA A 104 17.81 6.70 -7.27
N GLY A 105 17.72 7.95 -6.79
CA GLY A 105 18.85 8.84 -6.56
C GLY A 105 19.70 8.50 -5.33
N GLY A 106 19.41 7.41 -4.61
CA GLY A 106 20.21 6.94 -3.48
C GLY A 106 20.02 7.72 -2.17
N LEU A 107 18.98 8.57 -2.07
CA LEU A 107 18.75 9.38 -0.87
C LEU A 107 18.26 8.54 0.32
N GLY A 108 17.67 7.37 0.07
CA GLY A 108 17.16 6.49 1.10
C GLY A 108 16.41 5.30 0.54
N VAL A 109 15.60 4.69 1.39
CA VAL A 109 14.75 3.53 1.06
C VAL A 109 13.28 3.90 1.28
N GLY A 110 12.35 3.08 0.80
CA GLY A 110 10.93 3.34 1.01
C GLY A 110 10.07 2.11 0.89
N PHE A 111 8.83 2.23 1.34
CA PHE A 111 7.82 1.20 1.18
C PHE A 111 7.11 1.34 -0.17
N TRP A 112 6.89 0.21 -0.85
CA TRP A 112 6.30 0.16 -2.18
C TRP A 112 5.13 -0.83 -2.26
N PRO A 113 3.89 -0.35 -2.33
CA PRO A 113 2.74 -1.20 -2.60
C PRO A 113 2.81 -1.81 -4.00
N HIS A 114 2.71 -3.14 -4.07
CA HIS A 114 3.05 -3.89 -5.28
C HIS A 114 2.11 -3.66 -6.46
N TYR A 115 0.80 -3.57 -6.20
CA TYR A 115 -0.20 -3.45 -7.28
C TYR A 115 -0.56 -2.01 -7.61
N THR A 116 -0.80 -1.20 -6.57
CA THR A 116 -1.38 0.13 -6.75
C THR A 116 -0.39 1.15 -7.29
N TRP A 117 0.90 0.97 -7.05
CA TRP A 117 1.93 1.88 -7.55
C TRP A 117 2.62 1.36 -8.81
N GLY A 118 2.30 0.12 -9.24
CA GLY A 118 2.89 -0.47 -10.43
C GLY A 118 4.38 -0.81 -10.29
N GLN A 119 4.97 -1.21 -11.40
CA GLN A 119 6.39 -1.57 -11.51
C GLN A 119 7.03 -0.96 -12.77
N GLU A 120 6.42 0.08 -13.30
CA GLU A 120 6.92 0.74 -14.51
C GLU A 120 8.12 1.63 -14.16
N ASN A 121 9.12 1.64 -15.06
CA ASN A 121 10.34 2.45 -14.93
C ASN A 121 11.09 2.23 -13.59
N MET A 122 11.33 0.95 -13.26
CA MET A 122 12.03 0.55 -12.03
C MET A 122 13.53 0.28 -12.25
N ASP A 123 14.11 0.74 -13.35
CA ASP A 123 15.48 0.39 -13.77
C ASP A 123 16.57 0.76 -12.74
N GLN A 124 16.28 1.70 -11.84
CA GLN A 124 17.21 2.16 -10.80
C GLN A 124 16.80 1.79 -9.38
N ILE A 125 15.72 1.01 -9.23
CA ILE A 125 15.20 0.57 -7.94
C ILE A 125 14.99 -0.94 -7.95
N VAL A 126 15.31 -1.57 -6.82
CA VAL A 126 14.99 -2.97 -6.57
C VAL A 126 13.88 -3.06 -5.53
N LEU A 127 12.84 -3.84 -5.83
CA LEU A 127 11.74 -4.14 -4.91
C LEU A 127 12.00 -5.46 -4.21
N LEU A 128 12.20 -5.44 -2.92
CA LEU A 128 12.53 -6.59 -2.10
C LEU A 128 11.34 -7.01 -1.25
N PRO A 129 10.95 -8.29 -1.29
CA PRO A 129 9.97 -8.83 -0.37
C PRO A 129 10.41 -8.63 1.09
N ILE A 130 9.53 -8.09 1.94
CA ILE A 130 9.79 -8.03 3.38
C ILE A 130 9.26 -9.33 3.99
N SER A 131 10.14 -10.11 4.60
CA SER A 131 9.84 -11.44 5.16
C SER A 131 9.40 -11.37 6.61
N GLU A 132 9.92 -10.42 7.39
CA GLU A 132 9.66 -10.31 8.83
C GLU A 132 9.56 -8.83 9.29
N PRO A 133 8.36 -8.39 9.73
CA PRO A 133 7.07 -9.04 9.48
C PRO A 133 6.69 -8.97 8.01
N THR A 134 5.86 -9.90 7.51
CA THR A 134 5.29 -9.75 6.16
C THR A 134 4.41 -8.51 6.10
N CYS A 135 4.86 -7.49 5.35
CA CYS A 135 4.15 -6.24 5.22
C CYS A 135 3.07 -6.32 4.14
N GLN A 136 1.86 -5.97 4.52
CA GLN A 136 0.70 -5.98 3.61
C GLN A 136 -0.38 -5.00 4.05
N ARG A 137 -1.28 -4.67 3.12
CA ARG A 137 -2.49 -3.89 3.40
C ARG A 137 -3.66 -4.47 2.64
N ASP A 138 -4.86 -4.16 3.10
CA ASP A 138 -6.09 -4.48 2.38
C ASP A 138 -6.59 -3.23 1.64
N LEU A 139 -6.92 -3.43 0.36
CA LEU A 139 -7.77 -2.54 -0.42
C LEU A 139 -9.20 -3.05 -0.26
N VAL A 140 -10.08 -2.22 0.24
CA VAL A 140 -11.49 -2.56 0.46
C VAL A 140 -12.33 -1.76 -0.51
N VAL A 141 -13.08 -2.46 -1.34
CA VAL A 141 -14.15 -1.87 -2.15
C VAL A 141 -15.45 -2.14 -1.42
N HIS A 142 -16.17 -1.09 -1.09
CA HIS A 142 -17.42 -1.15 -0.36
C HIS A 142 -18.56 -0.57 -1.21
N LEU A 143 -19.55 -1.40 -1.53
CA LEU A 143 -20.83 -0.99 -2.07
C LEU A 143 -21.77 -0.71 -0.89
N HIS A 144 -22.16 0.54 -0.71
CA HIS A 144 -23.01 0.95 0.40
C HIS A 144 -24.42 0.34 0.29
N ARG A 145 -25.04 0.05 1.42
CA ARG A 145 -26.37 -0.60 1.49
C ARG A 145 -27.42 0.10 0.64
N ARG A 146 -27.42 1.44 0.63
CA ARG A 146 -28.36 2.24 -0.15
C ARG A 146 -28.23 2.04 -1.67
N ALA A 147 -27.03 1.68 -2.13
CA ALA A 147 -26.71 1.51 -3.54
C ALA A 147 -26.89 0.06 -4.04
N VAL A 148 -27.23 -0.88 -3.17
CA VAL A 148 -27.42 -2.30 -3.55
C VAL A 148 -28.59 -2.50 -4.51
N GLU A 149 -29.55 -1.58 -4.52
CA GLU A 149 -30.70 -1.58 -5.43
C GLU A 149 -30.47 -0.78 -6.72
N HIS A 150 -29.32 -0.07 -6.83
CA HIS A 150 -28.94 0.69 -8.01
C HIS A 150 -28.14 -0.22 -8.95
N ALA A 151 -28.70 -0.58 -10.11
CA ALA A 151 -28.10 -1.52 -11.02
C ALA A 151 -26.69 -1.07 -11.48
N GLU A 152 -26.52 0.23 -11.80
CA GLU A 152 -25.26 0.80 -12.28
C GLU A 152 -24.17 0.72 -11.20
N ALA A 153 -24.54 0.94 -9.94
CA ALA A 153 -23.58 0.84 -8.82
C ALA A 153 -23.15 -0.63 -8.60
N VAL A 154 -24.07 -1.56 -8.72
CA VAL A 154 -23.81 -3.01 -8.60
C VAL A 154 -22.90 -3.47 -9.75
N ASP A 155 -23.17 -3.06 -10.98
CA ASP A 155 -22.39 -3.42 -12.16
C ASP A 155 -20.96 -2.85 -12.07
N PHE A 156 -20.83 -1.60 -11.64
CA PHE A 156 -19.52 -0.99 -11.42
C PHE A 156 -18.74 -1.67 -10.30
N PHE A 157 -19.40 -2.02 -9.19
CA PHE A 157 -18.78 -2.79 -8.10
C PHE A 157 -18.25 -4.15 -8.59
N GLN A 158 -19.03 -4.87 -9.40
CA GLN A 158 -18.61 -6.15 -9.98
C GLN A 158 -17.44 -5.98 -10.96
N PHE A 159 -17.53 -5.01 -11.86
CA PHE A 159 -16.45 -4.67 -12.79
C PHE A 159 -15.14 -4.37 -12.05
N LEU A 160 -15.19 -3.47 -11.06
CA LEU A 160 -14.02 -3.07 -10.29
C LEU A 160 -13.43 -4.24 -9.51
N SER A 161 -14.29 -5.08 -8.91
CA SER A 161 -13.86 -6.29 -8.19
C SER A 161 -13.14 -7.27 -9.11
N GLN A 162 -13.68 -7.52 -10.30
CA GLN A 162 -13.05 -8.39 -11.31
C GLN A 162 -11.73 -7.79 -11.83
N TYR A 163 -11.68 -6.48 -12.05
CA TYR A 163 -10.47 -5.79 -12.49
C TYR A 163 -9.33 -5.93 -11.48
N LEU A 164 -9.60 -5.69 -10.20
CA LEU A 164 -8.61 -5.84 -9.13
C LEU A 164 -8.14 -7.30 -8.97
N LEU A 165 -9.03 -8.28 -9.15
CA LEU A 165 -8.65 -9.69 -9.17
C LEU A 165 -7.73 -10.04 -10.34
N LYS A 166 -7.98 -9.50 -11.53
CA LYS A 166 -7.11 -9.68 -12.71
C LYS A 166 -5.71 -9.09 -12.48
N LEU A 167 -5.62 -7.89 -11.89
CA LEU A 167 -4.33 -7.29 -11.54
C LEU A 167 -3.52 -8.19 -10.60
N LYS A 168 -4.18 -8.85 -9.64
CA LYS A 168 -3.55 -9.82 -8.73
C LYS A 168 -3.05 -11.08 -9.46
N GLY A 169 -3.75 -11.52 -10.50
CA GLY A 169 -3.44 -12.73 -11.26
C GLY A 169 -2.34 -12.56 -12.32
N GLN A 170 -2.21 -11.39 -12.92
CA GLN A 170 -1.29 -11.13 -14.03
C GLN A 170 0.19 -11.05 -13.63
N LYS A 171 0.53 -10.97 -12.34
CA LYS A 171 1.90 -10.78 -11.83
C LYS A 171 2.49 -12.03 -11.16
N LYS A 172 2.07 -13.23 -11.59
CA LYS A 172 2.68 -14.53 -11.19
C LYS A 172 3.70 -15.06 -12.21
N LYS A 173 4.18 -14.22 -13.14
CA LYS A 173 5.26 -14.62 -14.06
C LYS A 173 6.52 -13.83 -13.76
#